data_3ffa6cfee613fd42d3b5e8461ef3c82b
#
_entry.id   3ffa6cfee613fd42d3b5e8461ef3c82b
#
_cell.length_a   1.000
_cell.length_b   1.000
_cell.length_c   1.000
_cell.angle_alpha   90.00
_cell.angle_beta   90.00
_cell.angle_gamma   90.00
#
_symmetry.space_group_name_H-M   'P 1'
#
loop_
_entity.id
_entity.type
_entity.pdbx_description
1 polymer ?
#
loop_
_entity_poly.entity_id
_entity_poly.type
_entity_poly.pdbx_seq_one_letter_code
_entity_poly.pdbx_strand_id
1 'polypeptide(L)'
;MKIGIIGANGKSGKLIAYEAYKRGHDVTAIIRDREKMPGCRYKILEKDLFDLTAEDIRRFDTVVSAFGLPFDGKHPDDSYQKAYAHLIEVFEKAPEVRLLVVGGAASLYQDETKTSRVIDSFPEAFRKDPLDLFKAYQLLEKSGVKYTFFSPACFFDPRGRKTGTYVTGGDTVILNTSGESYISYADYSVAMVDEAENGKFVRARFTAVSDSRPAPRTEVYAGIRKEKPVFEGMSQYRDPLCFELAGRYYSLAMDDGVRYAVTFLDGHTLRWGEFGKAETVEYYDCAKAEDGVYFVNFELKERTPRTNISLVIDVDERLVTMVTTITGYHPKFPYMVDSKFLFGALDVPGFPMPKKRHKYTADLLGKRIHWHYAPGIEIIHVYYATDYMRVTQPANTGWAGADPKAWQELMDREPYDEPASFIKLRPGLYLVSCMEKNMACRGWTGNSLLFVIDTKRVHDVGRSFGHAGMETGHVHPENYLFGAFGEFVESDGVIESQPNLYRETQVY
;
A
#
# COMPACT_ATOMS: atom_id res chain seq x y z
N MET A 1 1.61 20.66 10.71
CA MET A 1 2.14 21.70 9.78
C MET A 1 1.15 21.90 8.64
N LYS A 2 1.20 23.04 7.98
CA LYS A 2 0.49 23.29 6.71
C LYS A 2 1.44 23.02 5.56
N ILE A 3 1.14 21.99 4.75
CA ILE A 3 2.02 21.53 3.67
C ILE A 3 1.32 21.68 2.33
N GLY A 4 1.91 22.49 1.43
CA GLY A 4 1.49 22.59 0.04
C GLY A 4 2.26 21.57 -0.81
N ILE A 5 1.58 20.88 -1.76
CA ILE A 5 2.25 19.92 -2.63
C ILE A 5 1.94 20.22 -4.09
N ILE A 6 2.93 20.75 -4.80
CA ILE A 6 2.86 21.02 -6.23
C ILE A 6 2.97 19.70 -6.98
N GLY A 7 2.07 19.45 -7.90
CA GLY A 7 2.02 18.18 -8.65
C GLY A 7 1.52 17.00 -7.81
N ALA A 8 0.66 17.26 -6.81
CA ALA A 8 0.08 16.25 -5.92
C ALA A 8 -0.66 15.12 -6.66
N ASN A 9 -1.11 15.33 -7.89
CA ASN A 9 -1.73 14.30 -8.73
C ASN A 9 -0.71 13.41 -9.47
N GLY A 10 0.59 13.72 -9.40
CA GLY A 10 1.65 12.90 -9.96
C GLY A 10 1.97 11.66 -9.09
N LYS A 11 2.74 10.71 -9.64
CA LYS A 11 3.06 9.44 -8.96
C LYS A 11 3.72 9.65 -7.57
N SER A 12 4.78 10.46 -7.49
CA SER A 12 5.44 10.76 -6.22
C SER A 12 4.66 11.77 -5.37
N GLY A 13 4.05 12.77 -6.02
CA GLY A 13 3.26 13.80 -5.34
C GLY A 13 2.08 13.24 -4.56
N LYS A 14 1.36 12.27 -5.13
CA LYS A 14 0.26 11.57 -4.44
C LYS A 14 0.74 10.90 -3.16
N LEU A 15 1.85 10.18 -3.22
CA LEU A 15 2.39 9.46 -2.07
C LEU A 15 2.87 10.40 -0.97
N ILE A 16 3.53 11.49 -1.35
CA ILE A 16 3.99 12.51 -0.41
C ILE A 16 2.80 13.20 0.26
N ALA A 17 1.78 13.60 -0.53
CA ALA A 17 0.57 14.21 -0.01
C ALA A 17 -0.13 13.29 0.99
N TYR A 18 -0.19 12.04 0.65
CA TYR A 18 -0.83 11.02 1.44
C TYR A 18 -0.08 10.71 2.74
N GLU A 19 1.26 10.57 2.68
CA GLU A 19 2.07 10.37 3.88
C GLU A 19 1.97 11.56 4.83
N ALA A 20 1.99 12.78 4.31
CA ALA A 20 1.81 13.99 5.10
C ALA A 20 0.42 14.05 5.75
N TYR A 21 -0.64 13.73 5.00
CA TYR A 21 -2.00 13.69 5.51
C TYR A 21 -2.17 12.63 6.61
N LYS A 22 -1.65 11.43 6.39
CA LYS A 22 -1.69 10.34 7.36
C LYS A 22 -1.06 10.73 8.70
N ARG A 23 -0.03 11.57 8.67
CA ARG A 23 0.62 12.09 9.88
C ARG A 23 -0.13 13.26 10.54
N GLY A 24 -1.29 13.62 10.02
CA GLY A 24 -2.13 14.69 10.58
C GLY A 24 -1.74 16.09 10.17
N HIS A 25 -0.97 16.26 9.08
CA HIS A 25 -0.67 17.58 8.53
C HIS A 25 -1.87 18.16 7.77
N ASP A 26 -2.00 19.49 7.75
CA ASP A 26 -2.96 20.22 6.91
C ASP A 26 -2.39 20.29 5.49
N VAL A 27 -2.79 19.34 4.64
CA VAL A 27 -2.28 19.21 3.27
C VAL A 27 -3.14 19.99 2.28
N THR A 28 -2.48 20.71 1.37
CA THR A 28 -3.11 21.32 0.20
C THR A 28 -2.45 20.80 -1.07
N ALA A 29 -3.21 20.11 -1.90
CA ALA A 29 -2.79 19.72 -3.25
C ALA A 29 -2.78 20.94 -4.17
N ILE A 30 -1.64 21.23 -4.79
CA ILE A 30 -1.48 22.31 -5.79
C ILE A 30 -1.40 21.63 -7.16
N ILE A 31 -2.46 21.73 -7.95
CA ILE A 31 -2.63 21.00 -9.19
C ILE A 31 -3.33 21.84 -10.24
N ARG A 32 -3.09 21.55 -11.52
CA ARG A 32 -3.65 22.29 -12.66
C ARG A 32 -5.12 21.99 -12.96
N ASP A 33 -5.59 20.85 -12.49
CA ASP A 33 -6.90 20.32 -12.88
C ASP A 33 -7.43 19.49 -11.70
N ARG A 34 -8.47 19.99 -11.08
CA ARG A 34 -9.12 19.38 -9.92
C ARG A 34 -9.73 18.03 -10.23
N GLU A 35 -10.19 17.82 -11.46
CA GLU A 35 -10.82 16.58 -11.88
C GLU A 35 -9.84 15.39 -11.87
N LYS A 36 -8.52 15.67 -11.87
CA LYS A 36 -7.49 14.63 -11.75
C LYS A 36 -7.26 14.11 -10.32
N MET A 37 -7.97 14.67 -9.35
CA MET A 37 -7.99 14.17 -7.96
C MET A 37 -9.43 14.14 -7.42
N PRO A 38 -10.33 13.40 -8.06
CA PRO A 38 -11.70 13.26 -7.58
C PRO A 38 -11.71 12.60 -6.19
N GLY A 39 -12.59 13.06 -5.30
CA GLY A 39 -12.70 12.54 -3.95
C GLY A 39 -11.51 12.87 -3.01
N CYS A 40 -10.60 13.71 -3.45
CA CYS A 40 -9.47 14.17 -2.64
C CYS A 40 -9.97 14.92 -1.40
N ARG A 41 -9.53 14.48 -0.21
CA ARG A 41 -9.82 15.15 1.06
C ARG A 41 -8.89 16.31 1.39
N TYR A 42 -7.80 16.45 0.64
CA TYR A 42 -6.93 17.58 0.80
C TYR A 42 -7.61 18.84 0.28
N LYS A 43 -7.28 19.97 0.86
CA LYS A 43 -7.59 21.25 0.22
C LYS A 43 -6.94 21.28 -1.16
N ILE A 44 -7.63 21.78 -2.15
CA ILE A 44 -7.10 21.91 -3.51
C ILE A 44 -6.91 23.39 -3.83
N LEU A 45 -5.69 23.72 -4.20
CA LEU A 45 -5.35 24.97 -4.87
C LEU A 45 -5.18 24.65 -6.37
N GLU A 46 -6.18 24.99 -7.16
CA GLU A 46 -6.16 24.76 -8.60
C GLU A 46 -5.38 25.88 -9.29
N LYS A 47 -4.10 25.62 -9.54
CA LYS A 47 -3.18 26.54 -10.23
C LYS A 47 -2.09 25.78 -10.97
N ASP A 48 -1.64 26.32 -12.10
CA ASP A 48 -0.39 25.89 -12.71
C ASP A 48 0.80 26.39 -11.88
N LEU A 49 1.93 25.67 -11.97
CA LEU A 49 3.16 26.05 -11.28
C LEU A 49 3.57 27.50 -11.61
N PHE A 50 3.45 27.88 -12.89
CA PHE A 50 3.83 29.23 -13.37
C PHE A 50 2.88 30.35 -12.96
N ASP A 51 1.68 30.01 -12.47
CA ASP A 51 0.71 30.98 -11.94
C ASP A 51 0.81 31.16 -10.42
N LEU A 52 1.68 30.39 -9.75
CA LEU A 52 1.88 30.51 -8.31
C LEU A 52 2.53 31.84 -7.97
N THR A 53 2.04 32.44 -6.90
CA THR A 53 2.56 33.69 -6.35
C THR A 53 3.06 33.51 -4.91
N ALA A 54 3.82 34.46 -4.41
CA ALA A 54 4.26 34.48 -3.01
C ALA A 54 3.06 34.47 -2.04
N GLU A 55 1.96 35.12 -2.39
CA GLU A 55 0.74 35.14 -1.57
C GLU A 55 0.10 33.74 -1.47
N ASP A 56 0.16 32.96 -2.55
CA ASP A 56 -0.36 31.58 -2.55
C ASP A 56 0.42 30.67 -1.60
N ILE A 57 1.75 30.85 -1.49
CA ILE A 57 2.60 29.97 -0.71
C ILE A 57 2.76 30.39 0.76
N ARG A 58 2.57 31.67 1.11
CA ARG A 58 2.72 32.16 2.48
C ARG A 58 1.83 31.49 3.52
N ARG A 59 0.75 30.84 3.06
CA ARG A 59 -0.15 30.09 3.94
C ARG A 59 0.42 28.77 4.44
N PHE A 60 1.56 28.31 3.88
CA PHE A 60 2.20 27.04 4.20
C PHE A 60 3.45 27.24 5.05
N ASP A 61 3.73 26.26 5.91
CA ASP A 61 5.02 26.16 6.59
C ASP A 61 6.09 25.63 5.63
N THR A 62 5.66 24.72 4.76
CA THR A 62 6.52 24.04 3.78
C THR A 62 5.73 23.73 2.51
N VAL A 63 6.40 23.85 1.37
CA VAL A 63 5.86 23.42 0.09
C VAL A 63 6.78 22.35 -0.51
N VAL A 64 6.22 21.23 -0.94
CA VAL A 64 6.94 20.19 -1.67
C VAL A 64 6.64 20.36 -3.16
N SER A 65 7.66 20.53 -3.96
CA SER A 65 7.54 20.50 -5.43
C SER A 65 7.81 19.08 -5.93
N ALA A 66 6.76 18.38 -6.32
CA ALA A 66 6.80 17.13 -7.05
C ALA A 66 6.59 17.37 -8.56
N PHE A 67 7.00 18.54 -9.05
CA PHE A 67 6.95 18.87 -10.46
C PHE A 67 7.86 17.92 -11.25
N GLY A 68 7.34 17.33 -12.30
CA GLY A 68 8.07 16.46 -13.22
C GLY A 68 7.52 16.56 -14.63
N LEU A 69 8.36 16.36 -15.60
CA LEU A 69 8.02 16.37 -17.02
C LEU A 69 7.79 14.93 -17.52
N PRO A 70 6.92 14.73 -18.52
CA PRO A 70 6.80 13.44 -19.18
C PRO A 70 8.11 13.05 -19.88
N PHE A 71 8.49 11.77 -19.79
CA PHE A 71 9.66 11.23 -20.51
C PHE A 71 9.35 10.96 -22.00
N ASP A 72 8.70 11.90 -22.67
CA ASP A 72 8.31 11.76 -24.08
C ASP A 72 9.14 12.65 -25.01
N GLY A 73 10.09 13.41 -24.46
CA GLY A 73 10.99 14.31 -25.19
C GLY A 73 10.32 15.46 -25.93
N LYS A 74 9.02 15.72 -25.71
CA LYS A 74 8.24 16.74 -26.43
C LYS A 74 8.22 18.11 -25.77
N HIS A 75 8.88 18.27 -24.64
CA HIS A 75 8.98 19.55 -23.93
C HIS A 75 10.27 20.31 -24.31
N PRO A 76 10.31 21.64 -24.15
CA PRO A 76 11.49 22.45 -24.36
C PRO A 76 12.69 22.03 -23.49
N ASP A 77 13.91 22.29 -23.98
CA ASP A 77 15.17 21.86 -23.36
C ASP A 77 15.48 22.53 -22.01
N ASP A 78 14.82 23.62 -21.69
CA ASP A 78 15.01 24.42 -20.47
C ASP A 78 13.78 24.44 -19.54
N SER A 79 12.92 23.45 -19.69
CA SER A 79 11.64 23.40 -18.95
C SER A 79 11.80 23.32 -17.44
N TYR A 80 12.77 22.52 -16.95
CA TYR A 80 13.10 22.48 -15.53
C TYR A 80 13.72 23.80 -15.05
N GLN A 81 14.63 24.37 -15.84
CA GLN A 81 15.27 25.66 -15.50
C GLN A 81 14.23 26.79 -15.38
N LYS A 82 13.26 26.85 -16.29
CA LYS A 82 12.15 27.83 -16.22
C LYS A 82 11.28 27.63 -15.00
N ALA A 83 10.89 26.38 -14.70
CA ALA A 83 10.07 26.06 -13.54
C ALA A 83 10.77 26.46 -12.22
N TYR A 84 12.06 26.15 -12.11
CA TYR A 84 12.83 26.49 -10.90
C TYR A 84 13.12 27.98 -10.80
N ALA A 85 13.38 28.67 -11.91
CA ALA A 85 13.54 30.12 -11.90
C ALA A 85 12.27 30.80 -11.36
N HIS A 86 11.10 30.37 -11.81
CA HIS A 86 9.82 30.88 -11.29
C HIS A 86 9.65 30.54 -9.80
N LEU A 87 9.89 29.31 -9.38
CA LEU A 87 9.82 28.94 -7.96
C LEU A 87 10.78 29.78 -7.12
N ILE A 88 12.01 29.98 -7.56
CA ILE A 88 12.98 30.82 -6.86
C ILE A 88 12.42 32.22 -6.67
N GLU A 89 11.91 32.86 -7.72
CA GLU A 89 11.31 34.19 -7.64
C GLU A 89 10.15 34.27 -6.63
N VAL A 90 9.30 33.25 -6.61
CA VAL A 90 8.16 33.18 -5.71
C VAL A 90 8.61 32.97 -4.25
N PHE A 91 9.56 32.07 -4.00
CA PHE A 91 10.03 31.77 -2.64
C PHE A 91 10.97 32.81 -2.05
N GLU A 92 11.73 33.55 -2.88
CA GLU A 92 12.52 34.70 -2.39
C GLU A 92 11.64 35.83 -1.87
N LYS A 93 10.40 35.96 -2.37
CA LYS A 93 9.39 36.87 -1.86
C LYS A 93 8.64 36.35 -0.62
N ALA A 94 8.83 35.06 -0.25
CA ALA A 94 8.24 34.42 0.93
C ALA A 94 9.31 33.61 1.70
N PRO A 95 10.34 34.27 2.26
CA PRO A 95 11.51 33.59 2.84
C PRO A 95 11.21 32.77 4.11
N GLU A 96 10.04 32.95 4.71
CA GLU A 96 9.53 32.15 5.82
C GLU A 96 9.14 30.74 5.40
N VAL A 97 8.74 30.53 4.15
CA VAL A 97 8.28 29.24 3.63
C VAL A 97 9.45 28.42 3.11
N ARG A 98 9.48 27.16 3.46
CA ARG A 98 10.51 26.22 2.99
C ARG A 98 10.07 25.50 1.72
N LEU A 99 10.98 25.34 0.77
CA LEU A 99 10.77 24.58 -0.46
C LEU A 99 11.52 23.25 -0.41
N LEU A 100 10.80 22.12 -0.43
CA LEU A 100 11.36 20.79 -0.65
C LEU A 100 11.13 20.41 -2.11
N VAL A 101 12.10 19.76 -2.74
CA VAL A 101 12.05 19.43 -4.15
C VAL A 101 12.29 17.96 -4.37
N VAL A 102 11.40 17.32 -5.12
CA VAL A 102 11.64 15.99 -5.67
C VAL A 102 12.65 16.12 -6.79
N GLY A 103 13.88 15.71 -6.50
CA GLY A 103 15.01 15.83 -7.41
C GLY A 103 15.23 14.62 -8.31
N GLY A 104 16.42 14.53 -8.89
CA GLY A 104 16.87 13.43 -9.71
C GLY A 104 18.22 12.89 -9.25
N ALA A 105 18.46 11.59 -9.47
CA ALA A 105 19.72 10.92 -9.11
C ALA A 105 20.89 11.27 -10.04
N ALA A 106 20.60 11.66 -11.28
CA ALA A 106 21.62 11.84 -12.32
C ALA A 106 22.73 12.85 -11.97
N SER A 107 22.42 13.82 -11.11
CA SER A 107 23.36 14.83 -10.65
C SER A 107 24.17 14.44 -9.40
N LEU A 108 23.90 13.28 -8.78
CA LEU A 108 24.74 12.75 -7.71
C LEU A 108 26.13 12.41 -8.21
N TYR A 109 27.15 12.57 -7.36
CA TYR A 109 28.47 12.01 -7.62
C TYR A 109 28.43 10.49 -7.56
N GLN A 110 29.21 9.81 -8.40
CA GLN A 110 29.26 8.35 -8.43
C GLN A 110 29.88 7.77 -7.15
N ASP A 111 30.88 8.47 -6.63
CA ASP A 111 31.61 8.05 -5.42
C ASP A 111 32.18 9.27 -4.64
N GLU A 112 32.83 9.01 -3.53
CA GLU A 112 33.39 10.01 -2.63
C GLU A 112 34.59 10.79 -3.23
N THR A 113 35.16 10.36 -4.36
CA THR A 113 36.19 11.13 -5.06
C THR A 113 35.62 12.37 -5.72
N LYS A 114 34.30 12.38 -5.98
CA LYS A 114 33.55 13.47 -6.61
C LYS A 114 34.10 13.90 -7.98
N THR A 115 34.70 12.96 -8.70
CA THR A 115 35.29 13.22 -10.00
C THR A 115 34.31 13.08 -11.17
N SER A 116 33.24 12.28 -10.98
CA SER A 116 32.22 12.03 -12.00
C SER A 116 30.84 11.94 -11.38
N ARG A 117 29.82 12.23 -12.19
CA ARG A 117 28.41 12.14 -11.78
C ARG A 117 27.71 10.98 -12.48
N VAL A 118 26.59 10.56 -11.95
CA VAL A 118 25.76 9.47 -12.53
C VAL A 118 25.39 9.79 -13.99
N ILE A 119 25.11 11.05 -14.32
CA ILE A 119 24.76 11.48 -15.67
C ILE A 119 25.90 11.25 -16.69
N ASP A 120 27.15 11.23 -16.25
CA ASP A 120 28.29 11.05 -17.15
C ASP A 120 28.31 9.64 -17.76
N SER A 121 27.68 8.66 -17.09
CA SER A 121 27.50 7.29 -17.59
C SER A 121 26.30 7.11 -18.52
N PHE A 122 25.43 8.13 -18.68
CA PHE A 122 24.25 8.02 -19.53
C PHE A 122 24.62 8.11 -21.02
N PRO A 123 23.98 7.31 -21.89
CA PRO A 123 24.03 7.57 -23.32
C PRO A 123 23.54 8.98 -23.66
N GLU A 124 24.10 9.65 -24.63
CA GLU A 124 23.83 11.06 -24.98
C GLU A 124 22.32 11.31 -25.20
N ALA A 125 21.64 10.37 -25.84
CA ALA A 125 20.20 10.46 -26.11
C ALA A 125 19.32 10.57 -24.84
N PHE A 126 19.83 10.19 -23.67
CA PHE A 126 19.10 10.20 -22.39
C PHE A 126 19.56 11.29 -21.43
N ARG A 127 20.49 12.18 -21.86
CA ARG A 127 21.06 13.23 -21.00
C ARG A 127 20.22 14.50 -20.92
N LYS A 128 19.36 14.77 -21.89
CA LYS A 128 18.63 16.03 -22.05
C LYS A 128 17.92 16.44 -20.74
N ASP A 129 16.95 15.66 -20.30
CA ASP A 129 16.11 15.99 -19.13
C ASP A 129 16.90 15.97 -17.82
N PRO A 130 17.76 14.94 -17.56
CA PRO A 130 18.61 14.95 -16.38
C PRO A 130 19.57 16.15 -16.31
N LEU A 131 20.07 16.61 -17.46
CA LEU A 131 20.97 17.76 -17.52
C LEU A 131 20.21 19.07 -17.25
N ASP A 132 18.99 19.21 -17.79
CA ASP A 132 18.14 20.36 -17.52
C ASP A 132 17.76 20.44 -16.04
N LEU A 133 17.37 19.32 -15.43
CA LEU A 133 17.09 19.25 -14.00
C LEU A 133 18.34 19.56 -13.16
N PHE A 134 19.51 19.12 -13.57
CA PHE A 134 20.76 19.46 -12.87
C PHE A 134 21.07 20.97 -12.95
N LYS A 135 20.92 21.58 -14.12
CA LYS A 135 21.06 23.04 -14.26
C LYS A 135 20.04 23.80 -13.42
N ALA A 136 18.79 23.33 -13.36
CA ALA A 136 17.76 23.88 -12.51
C ALA A 136 18.13 23.80 -11.02
N TYR A 137 18.69 22.67 -10.56
CA TYR A 137 19.22 22.54 -9.20
C TYR A 137 20.35 23.56 -8.94
N GLN A 138 21.25 23.79 -9.89
CA GLN A 138 22.31 24.80 -9.73
C GLN A 138 21.79 26.23 -9.59
N LEU A 139 20.64 26.56 -10.22
CA LEU A 139 19.97 27.85 -9.98
C LEU A 139 19.46 27.93 -8.53
N LEU A 140 18.81 26.88 -8.05
CA LEU A 140 18.29 26.80 -6.70
C LEU A 140 19.41 26.88 -5.65
N GLU A 141 20.53 26.20 -5.86
CA GLU A 141 21.70 26.20 -5.00
C GLU A 141 22.29 27.61 -4.80
N LYS A 142 22.26 28.45 -5.85
CA LYS A 142 22.74 29.83 -5.82
C LYS A 142 21.74 30.84 -5.28
N SER A 143 20.49 30.47 -5.10
CA SER A 143 19.40 31.35 -4.66
C SER A 143 19.40 31.62 -3.15
N GLY A 144 18.58 32.61 -2.72
CA GLY A 144 18.29 32.89 -1.33
C GLY A 144 17.28 31.95 -0.66
N VAL A 145 16.66 31.05 -1.41
CA VAL A 145 15.57 30.19 -0.96
C VAL A 145 16.00 29.20 0.14
N LYS A 146 15.14 29.00 1.13
CA LYS A 146 15.29 27.89 2.10
C LYS A 146 14.83 26.60 1.44
N TYR A 147 15.69 25.97 0.67
CA TYR A 147 15.37 24.74 -0.06
C TYR A 147 15.92 23.49 0.61
N THR A 148 15.34 22.34 0.24
CA THR A 148 15.94 21.02 0.34
C THR A 148 15.75 20.31 -0.99
N PHE A 149 16.83 19.79 -1.57
CA PHE A 149 16.79 19.03 -2.81
C PHE A 149 17.00 17.56 -2.52
N PHE A 150 15.95 16.77 -2.61
CA PHE A 150 16.01 15.33 -2.34
C PHE A 150 16.23 14.56 -3.65
N SER A 151 17.47 14.15 -3.89
CA SER A 151 17.82 13.24 -4.99
C SER A 151 17.42 11.83 -4.60
N PRO A 152 16.59 11.13 -5.38
CA PRO A 152 16.32 9.71 -5.11
C PRO A 152 17.58 8.87 -5.33
N ALA A 153 17.53 7.59 -4.95
CA ALA A 153 18.51 6.59 -5.37
C ALA A 153 18.51 6.42 -6.91
N CYS A 154 19.57 5.83 -7.46
CA CYS A 154 19.70 5.61 -8.91
C CYS A 154 18.55 4.75 -9.48
N PHE A 155 18.07 3.80 -8.73
CA PHE A 155 16.85 3.07 -9.03
C PHE A 155 15.71 3.58 -8.15
N PHE A 156 14.91 4.47 -8.71
CA PHE A 156 13.74 5.08 -8.08
C PHE A 156 12.49 4.33 -8.54
N ASP A 157 12.00 3.42 -7.69
CA ASP A 157 10.98 2.43 -8.04
C ASP A 157 9.56 2.93 -7.75
N PRO A 158 8.74 3.22 -8.79
CA PRO A 158 7.36 3.67 -8.59
C PRO A 158 6.42 2.57 -8.09
N ARG A 159 6.85 1.30 -8.09
CA ARG A 159 6.09 0.13 -7.66
C ARG A 159 6.70 -0.59 -6.48
N GLY A 160 7.79 -0.04 -5.94
CA GLY A 160 8.47 -0.60 -4.78
C GLY A 160 7.61 -0.53 -3.51
N ARG A 161 7.85 -1.47 -2.61
CA ARG A 161 7.14 -1.54 -1.32
C ARG A 161 7.49 -0.39 -0.42
N LYS A 162 6.56 -0.04 0.49
CA LYS A 162 6.86 0.77 1.66
C LYS A 162 7.47 -0.12 2.74
N THR A 163 8.70 0.18 3.13
CA THR A 163 9.33 -0.44 4.30
C THR A 163 9.22 0.44 5.53
N GLY A 164 9.10 1.74 5.32
CA GLY A 164 9.15 2.75 6.38
C GLY A 164 10.56 2.99 6.93
N THR A 165 11.57 2.35 6.37
CA THR A 165 12.98 2.49 6.78
C THR A 165 13.86 2.88 5.61
N TYR A 166 14.81 3.77 5.85
CA TYR A 166 15.75 4.23 4.84
C TYR A 166 17.03 4.77 5.51
N VAL A 167 18.10 4.84 4.73
CA VAL A 167 19.36 5.45 5.13
C VAL A 167 19.60 6.68 4.27
N THR A 168 19.99 7.80 4.90
CA THR A 168 20.27 9.05 4.18
C THR A 168 21.75 9.21 3.89
N GLY A 169 22.06 9.78 2.71
CA GLY A 169 23.38 10.24 2.31
C GLY A 169 23.35 11.71 1.88
N GLY A 170 24.52 12.21 1.46
CA GLY A 170 24.69 13.57 0.96
C GLY A 170 24.46 13.70 -0.55
N ASP A 171 25.48 14.13 -1.25
CA ASP A 171 25.50 14.39 -2.69
C ASP A 171 26.18 13.27 -3.53
N THR A 172 26.55 12.17 -2.85
CA THR A 172 27.17 10.98 -3.43
C THR A 172 26.17 9.82 -3.45
N VAL A 173 26.28 8.97 -4.47
CA VAL A 173 25.51 7.71 -4.51
C VAL A 173 25.84 6.87 -3.30
N ILE A 174 24.80 6.42 -2.62
CA ILE A 174 24.92 5.46 -1.52
C ILE A 174 24.23 4.15 -1.89
N LEU A 175 24.62 3.08 -1.24
CA LEU A 175 24.09 1.74 -1.47
C LEU A 175 23.40 1.23 -0.21
N ASN A 176 22.36 0.44 -0.40
CA ASN A 176 21.66 -0.28 0.66
C ASN A 176 22.46 -1.52 1.11
N THR A 177 21.93 -2.31 2.03
CA THR A 177 22.59 -3.52 2.56
C THR A 177 22.79 -4.60 1.48
N SER A 178 22.00 -4.56 0.40
CA SER A 178 22.15 -5.46 -0.77
C SER A 178 23.15 -4.94 -1.82
N GLY A 179 23.81 -3.81 -1.58
CA GLY A 179 24.75 -3.20 -2.53
C GLY A 179 24.08 -2.48 -3.69
N GLU A 180 22.82 -2.07 -3.54
CA GLU A 180 22.04 -1.38 -4.58
C GLU A 180 21.76 0.07 -4.20
N SER A 181 21.84 0.99 -5.16
CA SER A 181 21.28 2.33 -5.01
C SER A 181 19.80 2.28 -5.38
N TYR A 182 18.94 1.96 -4.40
CA TYR A 182 17.51 1.71 -4.56
C TYR A 182 16.69 2.47 -3.53
N ILE A 183 15.57 3.04 -3.96
CA ILE A 183 14.49 3.51 -3.08
C ILE A 183 13.14 3.39 -3.77
N SER A 184 12.11 2.94 -3.05
CA SER A 184 10.74 2.99 -3.53
C SER A 184 10.17 4.41 -3.46
N TYR A 185 9.19 4.73 -4.31
CA TYR A 185 8.45 6.00 -4.18
C TYR A 185 7.77 6.09 -2.81
N ALA A 186 7.35 4.97 -2.25
CA ALA A 186 6.69 4.90 -0.96
C ALA A 186 7.66 5.27 0.19
N ASP A 187 8.88 4.69 0.23
CA ASP A 187 9.89 5.06 1.23
C ASP A 187 10.45 6.46 1.01
N TYR A 188 10.57 6.86 -0.26
CA TYR A 188 10.93 8.24 -0.60
C TYR A 188 9.92 9.25 -0.04
N SER A 189 8.60 8.92 -0.07
CA SER A 189 7.58 9.79 0.50
C SER A 189 7.70 9.89 2.02
N VAL A 190 8.05 8.80 2.71
CA VAL A 190 8.35 8.79 4.14
C VAL A 190 9.52 9.74 4.43
N ALA A 191 10.64 9.56 3.72
CA ALA A 191 11.83 10.39 3.91
C ALA A 191 11.60 11.87 3.59
N MET A 192 10.77 12.17 2.59
CA MET A 192 10.40 13.54 2.23
C MET A 192 9.58 14.21 3.35
N VAL A 193 8.63 13.51 3.93
CA VAL A 193 7.81 14.05 5.02
C VAL A 193 8.63 14.16 6.32
N ASP A 194 9.50 13.17 6.61
CA ASP A 194 10.45 13.26 7.74
C ASP A 194 11.33 14.50 7.61
N GLU A 195 11.79 14.82 6.40
CA GLU A 195 12.59 16.03 6.16
C GLU A 195 11.75 17.31 6.27
N ALA A 196 10.48 17.27 5.86
CA ALA A 196 9.57 18.40 6.06
C ALA A 196 9.40 18.71 7.56
N GLU A 197 9.25 17.67 8.40
CA GLU A 197 9.07 17.78 9.85
C GLU A 197 10.35 18.21 10.58
N ASN A 198 11.50 17.61 10.23
CA ASN A 198 12.73 17.70 11.00
C ASN A 198 13.68 18.81 10.52
N GLY A 199 13.67 19.16 9.26
CA GLY A 199 14.50 20.23 8.71
C GLY A 199 16.00 19.95 8.76
N LYS A 200 16.42 18.71 8.57
CA LYS A 200 17.82 18.29 8.69
C LYS A 200 18.70 18.81 7.55
N PHE A 201 18.14 18.97 6.36
CA PHE A 201 18.88 19.29 5.13
C PHE A 201 18.47 20.65 4.53
N VAL A 202 18.32 21.69 5.37
CA VAL A 202 17.98 23.02 4.91
C VAL A 202 19.15 23.64 4.13
N ARG A 203 18.87 24.20 2.94
CA ARG A 203 19.84 24.72 1.96
C ARG A 203 20.88 23.67 1.55
N ALA A 204 20.42 22.43 1.45
CA ALA A 204 21.27 21.30 1.10
C ALA A 204 20.57 20.30 0.17
N ARG A 205 21.37 19.45 -0.43
CA ARG A 205 20.92 18.24 -1.08
C ARG A 205 21.16 17.04 -0.19
N PHE A 206 20.28 16.06 -0.26
CA PHE A 206 20.49 14.74 0.29
C PHE A 206 19.95 13.66 -0.64
N THR A 207 20.35 12.44 -0.41
CA THR A 207 19.82 11.23 -1.04
C THR A 207 19.42 10.21 0.02
N ALA A 208 18.65 9.20 -0.36
CA ALA A 208 18.32 8.09 0.52
C ALA A 208 18.20 6.78 -0.27
N VAL A 209 18.47 5.67 0.43
CA VAL A 209 18.25 4.30 -0.04
C VAL A 209 17.41 3.52 0.95
N SER A 210 16.64 2.55 0.48
CA SER A 210 15.94 1.58 1.32
C SER A 210 16.27 0.15 0.89
N ASP A 211 16.12 -0.81 1.82
CA ASP A 211 16.42 -2.23 1.58
C ASP A 211 15.26 -3.01 0.95
N SER A 212 14.34 -2.32 0.36
CA SER A 212 13.02 -2.82 0.08
C SER A 212 12.79 -3.52 -1.24
N ARG A 213 13.83 -3.97 -1.93
CA ARG A 213 13.53 -5.05 -2.86
C ARG A 213 13.19 -6.29 -2.04
N PRO A 214 11.92 -6.74 -2.03
CA PRO A 214 11.69 -8.09 -1.55
C PRO A 214 12.54 -9.01 -2.40
N ALA A 215 13.21 -9.96 -1.77
CA ALA A 215 13.68 -11.14 -2.51
C ALA A 215 12.52 -11.56 -3.42
N PRO A 216 12.77 -11.74 -4.73
CA PRO A 216 11.68 -12.12 -5.62
C PRO A 216 11.00 -13.33 -5.01
N ARG A 217 9.67 -13.29 -4.83
CA ARG A 217 8.89 -14.44 -4.36
C ARG A 217 9.15 -15.70 -5.21
N THR A 218 9.73 -15.54 -6.38
CA THR A 218 10.28 -16.58 -7.21
C THR A 218 11.23 -17.55 -6.49
N GLU A 219 11.93 -17.15 -5.44
CA GLU A 219 12.81 -18.09 -4.72
C GLU A 219 12.02 -19.02 -3.78
N VAL A 220 10.95 -18.51 -3.17
CA VAL A 220 10.08 -19.33 -2.30
C VAL A 220 9.18 -20.25 -3.10
N TYR A 221 8.78 -19.84 -4.32
CA TYR A 221 7.93 -20.62 -5.24
C TYR A 221 8.66 -21.05 -6.53
N ALA A 222 10.00 -21.01 -6.56
CA ALA A 222 10.82 -21.33 -7.74
C ALA A 222 10.56 -22.72 -8.34
N GLY A 223 9.89 -23.62 -7.62
CA GLY A 223 9.41 -24.91 -8.14
C GLY A 223 8.07 -24.88 -8.87
N ILE A 224 7.29 -23.79 -8.76
CA ILE A 224 5.90 -23.76 -9.20
C ILE A 224 5.62 -22.73 -10.30
N ARG A 225 6.37 -21.63 -10.41
CA ARG A 225 6.17 -20.62 -11.46
C ARG A 225 7.48 -19.99 -11.94
N LYS A 226 7.82 -20.25 -13.19
CA LYS A 226 8.94 -19.62 -13.90
C LYS A 226 8.58 -18.28 -14.57
N GLU A 227 7.35 -17.80 -14.54
CA GLU A 227 6.95 -16.68 -15.38
C GLU A 227 5.99 -15.71 -14.68
N LYS A 228 6.39 -14.44 -14.75
CA LYS A 228 5.76 -13.16 -14.40
C LYS A 228 5.72 -12.82 -12.92
N PRO A 229 6.08 -11.55 -12.59
CA PRO A 229 5.88 -11.04 -11.24
C PRO A 229 4.40 -11.17 -10.91
N VAL A 230 4.14 -11.78 -9.75
CA VAL A 230 2.83 -11.70 -9.10
C VAL A 230 2.42 -10.24 -9.13
N PHE A 231 1.17 -9.99 -9.49
CA PHE A 231 0.54 -8.70 -9.46
C PHE A 231 0.92 -7.94 -8.18
N GLU A 232 1.80 -6.96 -8.28
CA GLU A 232 2.36 -6.23 -7.14
C GLU A 232 1.46 -5.06 -6.70
N GLY A 233 0.39 -4.78 -7.48
CA GLY A 233 -0.41 -3.58 -7.31
C GLY A 233 -0.93 -3.39 -5.89
N MET A 234 -1.71 -4.31 -5.34
CA MET A 234 -2.28 -4.18 -4.00
C MET A 234 -1.26 -4.41 -2.87
N SER A 235 -0.08 -4.90 -3.18
CA SER A 235 1.00 -5.09 -2.21
C SER A 235 1.92 -3.89 -2.05
N GLN A 236 1.78 -2.86 -2.87
CA GLN A 236 2.75 -1.76 -2.94
C GLN A 236 2.84 -0.96 -1.64
N TYR A 237 1.71 -0.75 -0.96
CA TYR A 237 1.67 0.02 0.29
C TYR A 237 1.54 -0.86 1.53
N ARG A 238 1.68 -2.16 1.35
CA ARG A 238 1.69 -3.10 2.45
C ARG A 238 2.89 -2.87 3.36
N ASP A 239 2.68 -2.97 4.67
CA ASP A 239 3.79 -3.02 5.63
C ASP A 239 4.72 -4.21 5.34
N PRO A 240 6.00 -4.14 5.72
CA PRO A 240 6.95 -5.23 5.58
C PRO A 240 6.42 -6.53 6.21
N LEU A 241 6.91 -7.66 5.70
CA LEU A 241 6.65 -8.95 6.35
C LEU A 241 7.27 -8.93 7.75
N CYS A 242 6.54 -9.53 8.69
CA CYS A 242 6.95 -9.66 10.07
C CYS A 242 7.59 -11.03 10.31
N PHE A 243 8.78 -11.07 10.89
CA PHE A 243 9.52 -12.29 11.20
C PHE A 243 9.63 -12.55 12.70
N GLU A 244 8.94 -11.77 13.53
CA GLU A 244 9.01 -11.85 15.01
C GLU A 244 8.52 -13.18 15.58
N LEU A 245 7.75 -13.94 14.80
CA LEU A 245 7.25 -15.27 15.20
C LEU A 245 8.25 -16.40 14.97
N ALA A 246 9.34 -16.18 14.24
CA ALA A 246 10.36 -17.20 13.99
C ALA A 246 10.87 -17.83 15.29
N GLY A 247 10.91 -19.16 15.34
CA GLY A 247 11.26 -19.93 16.54
C GLY A 247 10.18 -20.03 17.62
N ARG A 248 9.00 -19.46 17.40
CA ARG A 248 7.87 -19.51 18.37
C ARG A 248 7.00 -20.72 18.16
N TYR A 249 6.45 -21.21 19.26
CA TYR A 249 5.45 -22.26 19.31
C TYR A 249 4.18 -21.74 20.00
N TYR A 250 3.03 -22.09 19.46
CA TYR A 250 1.74 -21.82 20.07
C TYR A 250 0.84 -23.05 20.02
N SER A 251 0.20 -23.36 21.15
CA SER A 251 -0.92 -24.28 21.24
C SER A 251 -2.22 -23.47 21.16
N LEU A 252 -3.05 -23.74 20.18
CA LEU A 252 -4.31 -23.04 19.93
C LEU A 252 -5.46 -23.92 20.42
N ALA A 253 -6.17 -23.48 21.43
CA ALA A 253 -7.38 -24.14 21.92
C ALA A 253 -8.60 -23.43 21.33
N MET A 254 -9.26 -24.08 20.37
CA MET A 254 -10.41 -23.51 19.68
C MET A 254 -11.71 -23.83 20.42
N ASP A 255 -12.72 -22.98 20.24
CA ASP A 255 -14.02 -23.10 20.95
C ASP A 255 -14.89 -24.28 20.47
N ASP A 256 -14.54 -24.90 19.34
CA ASP A 256 -15.13 -26.18 18.90
C ASP A 256 -14.53 -27.41 19.59
N GLY A 257 -13.60 -27.20 20.52
CA GLY A 257 -12.91 -28.25 21.28
C GLY A 257 -11.66 -28.82 20.60
N VAL A 258 -11.37 -28.43 19.35
CA VAL A 258 -10.16 -28.87 18.64
C VAL A 258 -8.97 -28.06 19.13
N ARG A 259 -7.83 -28.72 19.23
CA ARG A 259 -6.54 -28.06 19.49
C ARG A 259 -5.62 -28.18 18.30
N TYR A 260 -4.92 -27.08 18.00
CA TYR A 260 -3.91 -27.06 16.95
C TYR A 260 -2.55 -26.68 17.53
N ALA A 261 -1.51 -27.22 16.91
CA ALA A 261 -0.14 -26.81 17.16
C ALA A 261 0.38 -26.02 15.96
N VAL A 262 1.03 -24.91 16.23
CA VAL A 262 1.77 -24.15 15.22
C VAL A 262 3.16 -23.85 15.74
N THR A 263 4.18 -24.29 14.98
CA THR A 263 5.59 -24.01 15.24
C THR A 263 6.15 -23.23 14.09
N PHE A 264 6.55 -21.99 14.31
CA PHE A 264 7.23 -21.15 13.32
C PHE A 264 8.70 -21.57 13.27
N LEU A 265 9.08 -22.36 12.25
CA LEU A 265 10.42 -22.92 12.15
C LEU A 265 11.48 -21.85 11.85
N ASP A 266 11.11 -20.92 10.98
CA ASP A 266 11.90 -19.76 10.60
C ASP A 266 10.98 -18.58 10.20
N GLY A 267 11.48 -17.59 9.47
CA GLY A 267 10.69 -16.43 9.01
C GLY A 267 9.69 -16.74 7.89
N HIS A 268 9.72 -17.93 7.30
CA HIS A 268 8.96 -18.28 6.09
C HIS A 268 8.25 -19.64 6.16
N THR A 269 8.67 -20.53 7.08
CA THR A 269 8.11 -21.88 7.19
C THR A 269 7.56 -22.12 8.60
N LEU A 270 6.42 -22.78 8.65
CA LEU A 270 5.81 -23.23 9.89
C LEU A 270 5.43 -24.70 9.81
N ARG A 271 5.37 -25.35 10.95
CA ARG A 271 4.75 -26.67 11.11
C ARG A 271 3.36 -26.47 11.71
N TRP A 272 2.37 -27.12 11.11
CA TRP A 272 0.97 -26.98 11.44
C TRP A 272 0.28 -28.33 11.54
N GLY A 273 -0.59 -28.49 12.50
CA GLY A 273 -1.44 -29.67 12.60
C GLY A 273 -2.40 -29.63 13.77
N GLU A 274 -3.40 -30.49 13.71
CA GLU A 274 -4.27 -30.77 14.84
C GLU A 274 -3.50 -31.59 15.87
N PHE A 275 -3.65 -31.24 17.14
CA PHE A 275 -2.91 -31.89 18.22
C PHE A 275 -3.16 -33.42 18.25
N GLY A 276 -2.09 -34.19 18.23
CA GLY A 276 -2.15 -35.66 18.19
C GLY A 276 -2.35 -36.27 16.80
N LYS A 277 -2.40 -35.45 15.74
CA LYS A 277 -2.40 -35.88 14.34
C LYS A 277 -1.08 -35.56 13.65
N ALA A 278 -0.92 -36.03 12.41
CA ALA A 278 0.23 -35.70 11.60
C ALA A 278 0.26 -34.19 11.30
N GLU A 279 1.42 -33.57 11.48
CA GLU A 279 1.68 -32.16 11.15
C GLU A 279 2.23 -32.03 9.73
N THR A 280 1.91 -30.91 9.07
CA THR A 280 2.48 -30.52 7.77
C THR A 280 3.41 -29.34 7.93
N VAL A 281 4.35 -29.19 7.00
CA VAL A 281 5.22 -28.00 6.92
C VAL A 281 4.75 -27.17 5.74
N GLU A 282 4.36 -25.91 6.04
CA GLU A 282 3.81 -24.99 5.07
C GLU A 282 4.62 -23.69 5.01
N TYR A 283 4.59 -23.03 3.86
CA TYR A 283 5.12 -21.68 3.75
C TYR A 283 4.07 -20.69 4.27
N TYR A 284 4.51 -19.71 5.03
CA TYR A 284 3.64 -18.66 5.54
C TYR A 284 4.16 -17.26 5.26
N ASP A 285 3.23 -16.32 5.19
CA ASP A 285 3.46 -14.89 5.28
C ASP A 285 2.88 -14.38 6.60
N CYS A 286 3.54 -13.41 7.22
CA CYS A 286 3.07 -12.75 8.43
C CYS A 286 3.12 -11.24 8.27
N ALA A 287 2.07 -10.56 8.71
CA ALA A 287 2.03 -9.12 8.88
C ALA A 287 1.75 -8.77 10.35
N LYS A 288 2.34 -7.68 10.83
CA LYS A 288 2.09 -7.15 12.17
C LYS A 288 0.99 -6.10 12.09
N ALA A 289 -0.20 -6.42 12.58
CA ALA A 289 -1.34 -5.51 12.52
C ALA A 289 -1.29 -4.41 13.59
N GLU A 290 -0.86 -4.76 14.79
CA GLU A 290 -0.61 -3.89 15.95
C GLU A 290 0.47 -4.56 16.80
N ASP A 291 1.07 -3.87 17.76
CA ASP A 291 1.97 -4.51 18.70
C ASP A 291 1.29 -5.68 19.42
N GLY A 292 1.94 -6.85 19.39
CA GLY A 292 1.40 -8.09 19.92
C GLY A 292 0.28 -8.74 19.10
N VAL A 293 -0.11 -8.18 17.94
CA VAL A 293 -1.13 -8.78 17.06
C VAL A 293 -0.56 -9.09 15.70
N TYR A 294 -0.57 -10.37 15.34
CA TYR A 294 0.01 -10.90 14.12
C TYR A 294 -1.06 -11.51 13.21
N PHE A 295 -1.02 -11.16 11.94
CA PHE A 295 -1.83 -11.75 10.88
C PHE A 295 -0.96 -12.72 10.08
N VAL A 296 -1.20 -14.02 10.27
CA VAL A 296 -0.44 -15.12 9.66
C VAL A 296 -1.29 -15.75 8.57
N ASN A 297 -0.70 -16.04 7.44
CA ASN A 297 -1.39 -16.60 6.29
C ASN A 297 -0.58 -17.72 5.63
N PHE A 298 -1.19 -18.90 5.41
CA PHE A 298 -0.57 -20.03 4.73
C PHE A 298 -1.60 -20.92 4.02
N GLU A 299 -1.17 -21.56 2.95
CA GLU A 299 -1.98 -22.51 2.17
C GLU A 299 -1.56 -23.95 2.49
N LEU A 300 -2.54 -24.83 2.69
CA LEU A 300 -2.32 -26.25 2.90
C LEU A 300 -2.07 -26.94 1.55
N LYS A 301 -0.82 -27.25 1.23
CA LYS A 301 -0.36 -27.74 -0.08
C LYS A 301 -1.07 -28.98 -0.60
N GLU A 302 -1.43 -29.89 0.31
CA GLU A 302 -1.99 -31.21 -0.06
C GLU A 302 -3.52 -31.24 0.03
N ARG A 303 -4.17 -30.09 0.21
CA ARG A 303 -5.63 -30.03 0.33
C ARG A 303 -6.32 -29.74 -1.01
N THR A 304 -7.35 -30.56 -1.29
CA THR A 304 -8.27 -30.34 -2.40
C THR A 304 -9.70 -30.36 -1.86
N PRO A 305 -10.53 -29.33 -2.08
CA PRO A 305 -10.19 -28.07 -2.79
C PRO A 305 -9.11 -27.26 -2.07
N ARG A 306 -8.50 -26.32 -2.80
CA ARG A 306 -7.47 -25.41 -2.25
C ARG A 306 -7.95 -24.81 -0.95
N THR A 307 -7.12 -24.90 0.07
CA THR A 307 -7.47 -24.50 1.43
C THR A 307 -6.39 -23.59 2.00
N ASN A 308 -6.80 -22.42 2.46
CA ASN A 308 -5.94 -21.47 3.14
C ASN A 308 -6.34 -21.37 4.62
N ILE A 309 -5.35 -21.24 5.48
CA ILE A 309 -5.50 -20.90 6.89
C ILE A 309 -4.95 -19.49 7.11
N SER A 310 -5.77 -18.64 7.72
CA SER A 310 -5.32 -17.36 8.25
C SER A 310 -5.54 -17.34 9.76
N LEU A 311 -4.50 -16.92 10.50
CA LEU A 311 -4.56 -16.77 11.95
C LEU A 311 -4.39 -15.30 12.32
N VAL A 312 -5.25 -14.79 13.17
CA VAL A 312 -4.96 -13.58 13.94
C VAL A 312 -4.55 -14.02 15.33
N ILE A 313 -3.28 -13.83 15.67
CA ILE A 313 -2.69 -14.20 16.95
C ILE A 313 -2.47 -12.92 17.75
N ASP A 314 -3.22 -12.77 18.84
CA ASP A 314 -3.03 -11.72 19.84
C ASP A 314 -2.29 -12.31 21.05
N VAL A 315 -0.99 -12.04 21.13
CA VAL A 315 -0.15 -12.66 22.17
C VAL A 315 -0.36 -12.02 23.54
N ASP A 316 -0.75 -10.73 23.61
CA ASP A 316 -0.93 -10.02 24.85
C ASP A 316 -2.23 -10.44 25.54
N GLU A 317 -3.33 -10.49 24.79
CA GLU A 317 -4.65 -10.95 25.28
C GLU A 317 -4.73 -12.49 25.28
N ARG A 318 -3.78 -13.17 24.66
CA ARG A 318 -3.72 -14.62 24.45
C ARG A 318 -4.95 -15.15 23.70
N LEU A 319 -5.36 -14.45 22.66
CA LEU A 319 -6.51 -14.79 21.84
C LEU A 319 -6.07 -15.21 20.43
N VAL A 320 -6.89 -16.02 19.80
CA VAL A 320 -6.69 -16.41 18.40
C VAL A 320 -8.02 -16.43 17.65
N THR A 321 -7.99 -15.95 16.42
CA THR A 321 -9.05 -16.21 15.43
C THR A 321 -8.41 -16.98 14.28
N MET A 322 -9.00 -18.11 13.94
CA MET A 322 -8.61 -18.91 12.78
C MET A 322 -9.69 -18.78 11.71
N VAL A 323 -9.27 -18.50 10.50
CA VAL A 323 -10.14 -18.47 9.32
C VAL A 323 -9.65 -19.51 8.33
N THR A 324 -10.49 -20.51 8.09
CA THR A 324 -10.27 -21.51 7.04
C THR A 324 -11.01 -21.08 5.80
N THR A 325 -10.31 -20.83 4.72
CA THR A 325 -10.90 -20.43 3.43
C THR A 325 -10.66 -21.54 2.40
N ILE A 326 -11.72 -21.90 1.69
CA ILE A 326 -11.68 -22.89 0.60
C ILE A 326 -12.16 -22.24 -0.70
N THR A 327 -11.65 -22.69 -1.84
CA THR A 327 -12.10 -22.26 -3.16
C THR A 327 -12.31 -23.45 -4.09
N GLY A 328 -13.24 -23.30 -5.04
CA GLY A 328 -13.51 -24.37 -6.02
C GLY A 328 -14.37 -25.51 -5.49
N TYR A 329 -15.13 -25.29 -4.44
CA TYR A 329 -15.96 -26.32 -3.81
C TYR A 329 -17.38 -26.43 -4.40
N HIS A 330 -17.84 -25.39 -5.11
CA HIS A 330 -19.21 -25.30 -5.57
C HIS A 330 -19.38 -25.89 -6.98
N PRO A 331 -20.31 -26.85 -7.22
CA PRO A 331 -20.39 -27.56 -8.50
C PRO A 331 -20.76 -26.69 -9.71
N LYS A 332 -21.48 -25.59 -9.51
CA LYS A 332 -21.86 -24.65 -10.59
C LYS A 332 -20.92 -23.46 -10.73
N PHE A 333 -20.19 -23.12 -9.70
CA PHE A 333 -19.33 -21.94 -9.63
C PHE A 333 -17.91 -22.38 -9.22
N PRO A 334 -17.07 -22.75 -10.19
CA PRO A 334 -15.78 -23.39 -9.91
C PRO A 334 -14.78 -22.47 -9.16
N TYR A 335 -15.06 -21.16 -9.11
CA TYR A 335 -14.22 -20.18 -8.40
C TYR A 335 -14.85 -19.68 -7.11
N MET A 336 -15.97 -20.27 -6.69
CA MET A 336 -16.64 -19.90 -5.45
C MET A 336 -15.72 -20.12 -4.25
N VAL A 337 -15.63 -19.11 -3.40
CA VAL A 337 -14.90 -19.15 -2.14
C VAL A 337 -15.85 -19.23 -0.96
N ASP A 338 -15.36 -19.82 0.14
CA ASP A 338 -16.07 -19.82 1.42
C ASP A 338 -15.08 -19.75 2.57
N SER A 339 -15.49 -19.11 3.68
CA SER A 339 -14.63 -18.91 4.84
C SER A 339 -15.37 -19.30 6.12
N LYS A 340 -14.73 -20.16 6.92
CA LYS A 340 -15.20 -20.56 8.26
C LYS A 340 -14.33 -19.90 9.31
N PHE A 341 -14.97 -19.27 10.28
CA PHE A 341 -14.34 -18.60 11.41
C PHE A 341 -14.42 -19.48 12.65
N LEU A 342 -13.29 -19.61 13.34
CA LEU A 342 -13.20 -20.23 14.66
C LEU A 342 -12.47 -19.28 15.60
N PHE A 343 -13.06 -19.13 16.80
CA PHE A 343 -12.44 -18.36 17.87
C PHE A 343 -11.77 -19.31 18.86
N GLY A 344 -10.76 -18.81 19.55
CA GLY A 344 -10.04 -19.60 20.52
C GLY A 344 -9.08 -18.76 21.34
N ALA A 345 -8.20 -19.44 22.06
CA ALA A 345 -7.17 -18.82 22.85
C ALA A 345 -5.84 -19.58 22.76
N LEU A 346 -4.76 -18.90 23.07
CA LEU A 346 -3.45 -19.50 23.22
C LEU A 346 -3.40 -20.25 24.56
N ASP A 347 -3.16 -21.55 24.49
CA ASP A 347 -2.97 -22.40 25.66
C ASP A 347 -1.51 -22.30 26.13
N VAL A 348 -1.30 -21.48 27.16
CA VAL A 348 0.03 -21.20 27.71
C VAL A 348 0.15 -21.95 29.04
N PRO A 349 1.11 -22.87 29.18
CA PRO A 349 1.32 -23.64 30.41
C PRO A 349 1.48 -22.72 31.64
N GLY A 350 0.77 -23.03 32.71
CA GLY A 350 0.80 -22.28 33.97
C GLY A 350 -0.13 -21.06 34.02
N PHE A 351 -0.86 -20.77 32.94
CA PHE A 351 -1.81 -19.67 32.92
C PHE A 351 -3.25 -20.17 32.64
N PRO A 352 -4.26 -19.64 33.32
CA PRO A 352 -5.65 -20.02 33.04
C PRO A 352 -6.04 -19.55 31.63
N MET A 353 -6.91 -20.33 30.98
CA MET A 353 -7.44 -19.98 29.66
C MET A 353 -8.26 -18.69 29.76
N PRO A 354 -8.04 -17.71 28.84
CA PRO A 354 -8.85 -16.51 28.77
C PRO A 354 -10.33 -16.86 28.53
N LYS A 355 -11.22 -16.19 29.26
CA LYS A 355 -12.67 -16.29 29.03
C LYS A 355 -13.13 -15.39 27.89
N LYS A 356 -12.36 -14.31 27.60
CA LYS A 356 -12.58 -13.39 26.48
C LYS A 356 -12.31 -14.09 25.15
N ARG A 357 -12.98 -13.63 24.11
CA ARG A 357 -12.73 -14.03 22.70
C ARG A 357 -12.81 -12.79 21.80
N HIS A 358 -12.17 -12.88 20.65
CA HIS A 358 -12.57 -12.03 19.53
C HIS A 358 -14.03 -12.34 19.19
N LYS A 359 -14.78 -11.39 18.68
CA LYS A 359 -16.22 -11.58 18.48
C LYS A 359 -16.74 -10.78 17.30
N TYR A 360 -17.82 -11.24 16.71
CA TYR A 360 -18.57 -10.46 15.72
C TYR A 360 -19.00 -9.11 16.29
N THR A 361 -18.99 -8.09 15.42
CA THR A 361 -19.26 -6.70 15.82
C THR A 361 -20.00 -5.93 14.73
N ALA A 362 -20.71 -4.90 15.14
CA ALA A 362 -21.32 -3.90 14.27
C ALA A 362 -20.59 -2.53 14.33
N ASP A 363 -19.42 -2.46 14.94
CA ASP A 363 -18.70 -1.19 15.18
C ASP A 363 -18.34 -0.44 13.87
N LEU A 364 -18.23 -1.16 12.74
CA LEU A 364 -17.96 -0.57 11.44
C LEU A 364 -19.24 -0.12 10.71
N LEU A 365 -20.43 -0.51 11.18
CA LEU A 365 -21.69 -0.19 10.51
C LEU A 365 -21.85 1.33 10.31
N GLY A 366 -22.23 1.71 9.08
CA GLY A 366 -22.39 3.10 8.67
C GLY A 366 -21.07 3.80 8.29
N LYS A 367 -19.94 3.14 8.41
CA LYS A 367 -18.64 3.71 8.01
C LYS A 367 -18.37 3.47 6.54
N ARG A 368 -17.61 4.39 5.96
CA ARG A 368 -17.01 4.26 4.63
C ARG A 368 -15.54 4.54 4.74
N ILE A 369 -14.71 3.73 4.09
CA ILE A 369 -13.27 3.93 4.05
C ILE A 369 -12.82 3.88 2.59
N HIS A 370 -12.14 4.93 2.17
CA HIS A 370 -11.44 4.97 0.89
C HIS A 370 -10.02 4.45 1.10
N TRP A 371 -9.70 3.35 0.47
CA TRP A 371 -8.44 2.65 0.57
C TRP A 371 -7.54 2.94 -0.61
N HIS A 372 -6.25 3.15 -0.35
CA HIS A 372 -5.21 3.35 -1.33
C HIS A 372 -4.21 2.20 -1.25
N TYR A 373 -4.23 1.29 -2.21
CA TYR A 373 -3.34 0.12 -2.27
C TYR A 373 -2.07 0.39 -3.06
N ALA A 374 -2.17 1.20 -4.12
CA ALA A 374 -1.06 1.64 -4.98
C ALA A 374 -1.48 2.88 -5.78
N PRO A 375 -0.56 3.58 -6.48
CA PRO A 375 -0.95 4.63 -7.40
C PRO A 375 -1.92 4.10 -8.46
N GLY A 376 -3.15 4.64 -8.48
CA GLY A 376 -4.21 4.22 -9.39
C GLY A 376 -4.96 2.96 -8.98
N ILE A 377 -4.71 2.40 -7.79
CA ILE A 377 -5.50 1.31 -7.21
C ILE A 377 -6.12 1.82 -5.92
N GLU A 378 -7.35 2.26 -6.05
CA GLU A 378 -8.13 2.85 -4.97
C GLU A 378 -9.50 2.18 -4.91
N ILE A 379 -9.96 1.84 -3.71
CA ILE A 379 -11.21 1.12 -3.49
C ILE A 379 -11.94 1.78 -2.32
N ILE A 380 -13.25 1.95 -2.44
CA ILE A 380 -14.09 2.41 -1.33
C ILE A 380 -14.88 1.22 -0.78
N HIS A 381 -14.66 0.92 0.49
CA HIS A 381 -15.47 -0.03 1.23
C HIS A 381 -16.58 0.70 1.99
N VAL A 382 -17.80 0.23 1.82
CA VAL A 382 -19.00 0.75 2.50
C VAL A 382 -19.55 -0.34 3.41
N TYR A 383 -19.50 -0.12 4.71
CA TYR A 383 -19.95 -1.05 5.74
C TYR A 383 -21.39 -0.71 6.15
N TYR A 384 -22.37 -1.18 5.37
CA TYR A 384 -23.76 -0.79 5.54
C TYR A 384 -24.63 -1.87 6.21
N ALA A 385 -24.13 -3.10 6.33
CA ALA A 385 -24.80 -4.22 6.96
C ALA A 385 -23.83 -5.00 7.85
N THR A 386 -24.32 -5.90 8.67
CA THR A 386 -23.50 -6.74 9.56
C THR A 386 -22.97 -8.01 8.89
N ASP A 387 -23.47 -8.34 7.71
CA ASP A 387 -23.16 -9.56 6.95
C ASP A 387 -22.84 -9.30 5.48
N TYR A 388 -22.85 -8.04 5.05
CA TYR A 388 -22.52 -7.58 3.71
C TYR A 388 -21.75 -6.26 3.75
N MET A 389 -20.92 -6.08 2.76
CA MET A 389 -20.29 -4.80 2.46
C MET A 389 -20.40 -4.50 0.96
N ARG A 390 -20.38 -3.23 0.64
CA ARG A 390 -20.28 -2.76 -0.74
C ARG A 390 -18.85 -2.42 -1.07
N VAL A 391 -18.42 -2.86 -2.23
CA VAL A 391 -17.15 -2.47 -2.82
C VAL A 391 -17.45 -1.55 -4.01
N THR A 392 -16.85 -0.39 -4.03
CA THR A 392 -16.98 0.56 -5.14
C THR A 392 -15.63 1.23 -5.41
N GLN A 393 -15.48 1.85 -6.56
CA GLN A 393 -14.26 2.57 -6.90
C GLN A 393 -14.54 4.07 -7.03
N PRO A 394 -13.57 4.92 -6.69
CA PRO A 394 -13.61 6.32 -7.07
C PRO A 394 -13.63 6.45 -8.59
N ALA A 395 -14.35 7.45 -9.11
CA ALA A 395 -14.33 7.76 -10.53
C ALA A 395 -12.89 8.00 -11.01
N ASN A 396 -12.53 7.47 -12.19
CA ASN A 396 -11.23 7.63 -12.85
C ASN A 396 -10.04 6.92 -12.19
N THR A 397 -10.24 5.95 -11.32
CA THR A 397 -9.17 5.06 -10.88
C THR A 397 -9.20 3.78 -11.71
N GLY A 398 -8.08 3.46 -12.35
CA GLY A 398 -7.91 2.23 -13.12
C GLY A 398 -7.11 1.20 -12.34
N TRP A 399 -7.40 -0.08 -12.54
CA TRP A 399 -6.59 -1.18 -12.03
C TRP A 399 -5.29 -1.27 -12.84
N ALA A 400 -4.15 -0.98 -12.21
CA ALA A 400 -2.86 -0.99 -12.90
C ALA A 400 -2.46 -2.42 -13.30
N GLY A 401 -2.72 -2.84 -14.51
CA GLY A 401 -2.35 -4.16 -15.05
C GLY A 401 -3.45 -4.85 -15.83
N ALA A 402 -4.71 -4.44 -15.68
CA ALA A 402 -5.81 -4.84 -16.55
C ALA A 402 -5.86 -3.92 -17.79
N ASP A 403 -6.52 -4.37 -18.84
CA ASP A 403 -6.95 -3.44 -19.89
C ASP A 403 -7.81 -2.35 -19.24
N PRO A 404 -7.36 -1.09 -19.23
CA PRO A 404 -8.05 -0.01 -18.53
C PRO A 404 -9.50 0.14 -18.99
N LYS A 405 -9.76 -0.18 -20.27
CA LYS A 405 -11.09 -0.07 -20.87
C LYS A 405 -12.02 -1.19 -20.39
N ALA A 406 -11.55 -2.44 -20.40
CA ALA A 406 -12.34 -3.58 -19.92
C ALA A 406 -12.61 -3.45 -18.41
N TRP A 407 -11.65 -2.96 -17.65
CA TRP A 407 -11.81 -2.70 -16.22
C TRP A 407 -12.77 -1.53 -15.95
N GLN A 408 -12.68 -0.44 -16.72
CA GLN A 408 -13.61 0.69 -16.60
C GLN A 408 -15.03 0.27 -16.96
N GLU A 409 -15.22 -0.49 -18.05
CA GLU A 409 -16.53 -1.06 -18.44
C GLU A 409 -17.10 -1.98 -17.36
N LEU A 410 -16.25 -2.66 -16.59
CA LEU A 410 -16.68 -3.46 -15.46
C LEU A 410 -17.14 -2.59 -14.30
N MET A 411 -16.36 -1.58 -13.95
CA MET A 411 -16.59 -0.74 -12.78
C MET A 411 -17.67 0.32 -13.00
N ASP A 412 -17.93 0.72 -14.23
CA ASP A 412 -19.09 1.52 -14.64
C ASP A 412 -20.40 0.74 -14.53
N ARG A 413 -20.31 -0.60 -14.46
CA ARG A 413 -21.41 -1.47 -14.11
C ARG A 413 -21.46 -1.56 -12.59
N GLU A 414 -22.27 -0.73 -11.98
CA GLU A 414 -22.80 -0.81 -10.60
C GLU A 414 -21.84 -1.30 -9.49
N PRO A 415 -21.74 -0.61 -8.38
CA PRO A 415 -21.05 -1.09 -7.19
C PRO A 415 -21.60 -2.47 -6.79
N TYR A 416 -20.74 -3.37 -6.33
CA TYR A 416 -21.19 -4.71 -5.98
C TYR A 416 -21.17 -4.94 -4.47
N ASP A 417 -22.17 -5.68 -4.02
CA ASP A 417 -22.32 -6.10 -2.64
C ASP A 417 -21.81 -7.53 -2.48
N GLU A 418 -20.95 -7.75 -1.48
CA GLU A 418 -20.39 -9.07 -1.21
C GLU A 418 -20.64 -9.49 0.24
N PRO A 419 -20.83 -10.80 0.49
CA PRO A 419 -20.90 -11.31 1.83
C PRO A 419 -19.66 -10.95 2.63
N ALA A 420 -19.87 -10.44 3.84
CA ALA A 420 -18.79 -9.97 4.70
C ALA A 420 -18.99 -10.45 6.14
N SER A 421 -17.90 -10.45 6.89
CA SER A 421 -17.93 -10.70 8.35
C SER A 421 -17.01 -9.71 9.02
N PHE A 422 -17.45 -9.20 10.17
CA PHE A 422 -16.74 -8.19 10.94
C PHE A 422 -16.48 -8.71 12.34
N ILE A 423 -15.22 -8.85 12.72
CA ILE A 423 -14.79 -9.36 14.01
C ILE A 423 -13.97 -8.29 14.73
N LYS A 424 -14.34 -7.96 15.94
CA LYS A 424 -13.57 -7.10 16.81
C LYS A 424 -12.45 -7.88 17.46
N LEU A 425 -11.22 -7.45 17.21
CA LEU A 425 -9.99 -7.98 17.81
C LEU A 425 -9.66 -7.21 19.10
N ARG A 426 -9.46 -5.91 18.96
CA ARG A 426 -9.20 -4.94 20.05
C ARG A 426 -10.02 -3.66 19.79
N PRO A 427 -10.09 -2.71 20.74
CA PRO A 427 -10.68 -1.41 20.46
C PRO A 427 -9.98 -0.71 19.30
N GLY A 428 -10.70 -0.48 18.19
CA GLY A 428 -10.19 0.14 16.98
C GLY A 428 -9.50 -0.83 16.01
N LEU A 429 -9.39 -2.11 16.33
CA LEU A 429 -8.78 -3.14 15.48
C LEU A 429 -9.81 -4.21 15.12
N TYR A 430 -10.00 -4.45 13.82
CA TYR A 430 -11.06 -5.33 13.31
C TYR A 430 -10.52 -6.27 12.24
N LEU A 431 -10.93 -7.54 12.28
CA LEU A 431 -10.77 -8.46 11.17
C LEU A 431 -12.03 -8.40 10.30
N VAL A 432 -11.84 -8.11 9.02
CA VAL A 432 -12.91 -8.03 8.02
C VAL A 432 -12.67 -9.09 6.97
N SER A 433 -13.73 -9.80 6.62
CA SER A 433 -13.76 -10.73 5.48
C SER A 433 -14.72 -10.21 4.43
N CYS A 434 -14.27 -10.15 3.20
CA CYS A 434 -15.08 -9.94 2.01
C CYS A 434 -14.93 -11.17 1.11
N MET A 435 -16.03 -11.83 0.81
CA MET A 435 -16.03 -13.04 -0.03
C MET A 435 -16.71 -12.71 -1.37
N GLU A 436 -15.95 -12.66 -2.46
CA GLU A 436 -16.44 -12.32 -3.81
C GLU A 436 -17.36 -13.42 -4.38
N LYS A 437 -18.47 -13.70 -3.70
CA LYS A 437 -19.44 -14.74 -4.08
C LYS A 437 -20.38 -14.24 -5.18
N ASN A 438 -20.82 -13.00 -5.13
CA ASN A 438 -21.65 -12.41 -6.18
C ASN A 438 -20.86 -12.28 -7.48
N MET A 439 -19.58 -11.95 -7.40
CA MET A 439 -18.68 -11.93 -8.57
C MET A 439 -18.57 -13.31 -9.19
N ALA A 440 -18.35 -14.35 -8.39
CA ALA A 440 -18.29 -15.74 -8.87
C ALA A 440 -19.62 -16.18 -9.53
N CYS A 441 -20.77 -15.79 -8.99
CA CYS A 441 -22.09 -16.07 -9.57
C CYS A 441 -22.30 -15.40 -10.93
N ARG A 442 -21.67 -14.26 -11.18
CA ARG A 442 -21.70 -13.54 -12.46
C ARG A 442 -20.76 -14.15 -13.52
N GLY A 443 -20.09 -15.24 -13.20
CA GLY A 443 -19.11 -15.89 -14.09
C GLY A 443 -17.72 -15.24 -14.03
N TRP A 444 -17.44 -14.47 -12.99
CA TRP A 444 -16.14 -13.89 -12.71
C TRP A 444 -15.35 -14.77 -11.75
N THR A 445 -14.05 -14.58 -11.72
CA THR A 445 -13.24 -15.15 -10.64
C THR A 445 -13.61 -14.50 -9.31
N GLY A 446 -13.52 -15.26 -8.23
CA GLY A 446 -13.81 -14.80 -6.89
C GLY A 446 -12.65 -15.01 -5.95
N ASN A 447 -12.39 -14.02 -5.11
CA ASN A 447 -11.39 -14.06 -4.06
C ASN A 447 -12.07 -13.94 -2.69
N SER A 448 -11.46 -14.52 -1.69
CA SER A 448 -11.70 -14.15 -0.30
C SER A 448 -10.64 -13.11 0.08
N LEU A 449 -11.08 -11.91 0.33
CA LEU A 449 -10.27 -10.84 0.89
C LEU A 449 -10.46 -10.86 2.40
N LEU A 450 -9.39 -11.09 3.13
CA LEU A 450 -9.38 -11.10 4.58
C LEU A 450 -8.35 -10.09 5.06
N PHE A 451 -8.77 -9.09 5.84
CA PHE A 451 -7.88 -8.00 6.21
C PHE A 451 -8.15 -7.49 7.62
N VAL A 452 -7.09 -7.12 8.33
CA VAL A 452 -7.14 -6.49 9.64
C VAL A 452 -7.07 -4.99 9.44
N ILE A 453 -8.11 -4.29 9.89
CA ILE A 453 -8.23 -2.84 9.83
C ILE A 453 -7.86 -2.24 11.18
N ASP A 454 -6.89 -1.35 11.22
CA ASP A 454 -6.66 -0.41 12.32
C ASP A 454 -7.37 0.92 12.00
N THR A 455 -8.50 1.16 12.66
CA THR A 455 -9.29 2.39 12.44
C THR A 455 -8.69 3.64 13.09
N LYS A 456 -7.69 3.51 13.95
CA LYS A 456 -6.99 4.64 14.56
C LYS A 456 -5.99 5.24 13.58
N ARG A 457 -5.27 4.37 12.85
CA ARG A 457 -4.30 4.75 11.80
C ARG A 457 -4.93 4.79 10.41
N VAL A 458 -6.14 4.26 10.27
CA VAL A 458 -6.85 3.97 9.02
C VAL A 458 -5.91 3.24 8.05
N HIS A 459 -5.47 2.08 8.50
CA HIS A 459 -4.52 1.23 7.81
C HIS A 459 -5.03 -0.21 7.82
N ASP A 460 -4.79 -0.96 6.75
CA ASP A 460 -5.08 -2.38 6.71
C ASP A 460 -3.86 -3.23 6.36
N VAL A 461 -3.91 -4.48 6.78
CA VAL A 461 -3.08 -5.56 6.30
C VAL A 461 -3.95 -6.76 6.02
N GLY A 462 -3.82 -7.35 4.85
CA GLY A 462 -4.73 -8.40 4.44
C GLY A 462 -4.10 -9.43 3.51
N ARG A 463 -4.92 -10.41 3.12
CA ARG A 463 -4.58 -11.39 2.10
C ARG A 463 -5.70 -11.56 1.10
N SER A 464 -5.35 -11.75 -0.16
CA SER A 464 -6.23 -12.28 -1.20
C SER A 464 -5.97 -13.77 -1.37
N PHE A 465 -7.02 -14.56 -1.43
CA PHE A 465 -6.96 -16.00 -1.70
C PHE A 465 -8.13 -16.42 -2.57
N GLY A 466 -7.84 -16.99 -3.72
CA GLY A 466 -8.86 -17.42 -4.68
C GLY A 466 -8.30 -17.59 -6.08
N HIS A 467 -9.00 -16.99 -7.04
CA HIS A 467 -8.62 -16.99 -8.45
C HIS A 467 -8.87 -15.63 -9.07
N ALA A 468 -7.98 -15.20 -9.95
CA ALA A 468 -8.10 -13.98 -10.74
C ALA A 468 -7.79 -14.22 -12.23
N GLY A 469 -7.90 -13.20 -13.07
CA GLY A 469 -7.52 -13.23 -14.47
C GLY A 469 -8.64 -13.56 -15.45
N MET A 470 -9.89 -13.50 -15.03
CA MET A 470 -11.05 -13.69 -15.93
C MET A 470 -11.06 -12.65 -17.06
N GLU A 471 -10.76 -11.42 -16.74
CA GLU A 471 -10.71 -10.30 -17.67
C GLU A 471 -9.72 -10.50 -18.81
N THR A 472 -8.69 -11.29 -18.59
CA THR A 472 -7.68 -11.66 -19.60
C THR A 472 -7.93 -13.02 -20.24
N GLY A 473 -8.95 -13.76 -19.78
CA GLY A 473 -9.21 -15.15 -20.17
C GLY A 473 -8.19 -16.15 -19.62
N HIS A 474 -7.29 -15.73 -18.73
CA HIS A 474 -6.23 -16.56 -18.12
C HIS A 474 -6.43 -16.68 -16.62
N VAL A 475 -7.40 -17.49 -16.20
CA VAL A 475 -7.67 -17.73 -14.79
C VAL A 475 -6.46 -18.38 -14.13
N HIS A 476 -6.02 -17.78 -13.01
CA HIS A 476 -4.89 -18.28 -12.23
C HIS A 476 -5.18 -18.20 -10.73
N PRO A 477 -4.58 -19.10 -9.91
CA PRO A 477 -4.74 -19.04 -8.48
C PRO A 477 -4.01 -17.84 -7.89
N GLU A 478 -4.62 -17.23 -6.88
CA GLU A 478 -4.02 -16.16 -6.06
C GLU A 478 -3.87 -16.60 -4.61
N ASN A 479 -2.78 -16.18 -3.99
CA ASN A 479 -2.54 -16.18 -2.56
C ASN A 479 -1.40 -15.22 -2.25
N TYR A 480 -1.74 -13.99 -1.81
CA TYR A 480 -0.73 -12.97 -1.49
C TYR A 480 -1.22 -12.04 -0.39
N LEU A 481 -0.27 -11.42 0.33
CA LEU A 481 -0.59 -10.34 1.26
C LEU A 481 -0.66 -8.99 0.54
N PHE A 482 -1.60 -8.17 0.97
CA PHE A 482 -1.75 -6.79 0.54
C PHE A 482 -1.83 -5.85 1.76
N GLY A 483 -1.89 -4.56 1.51
CA GLY A 483 -2.12 -3.57 2.55
C GLY A 483 -2.34 -2.19 1.95
N ALA A 484 -3.13 -1.40 2.64
CA ALA A 484 -3.52 -0.08 2.22
C ALA A 484 -3.50 0.91 3.36
N PHE A 485 -3.48 2.16 2.99
CA PHE A 485 -3.88 3.25 3.86
C PHE A 485 -5.26 3.71 3.42
N GLY A 486 -6.03 4.20 4.37
CA GLY A 486 -7.36 4.65 4.07
C GLY A 486 -7.68 5.99 4.71
N GLU A 487 -8.84 6.47 4.38
CA GLU A 487 -9.45 7.62 5.01
C GLU A 487 -10.95 7.39 5.15
N PHE A 488 -11.53 7.86 6.25
CA PHE A 488 -12.98 7.83 6.40
C PHE A 488 -13.64 8.80 5.42
N VAL A 489 -14.65 8.32 4.70
CA VAL A 489 -15.43 9.12 3.77
C VAL A 489 -16.80 9.42 4.37
N GLU A 490 -17.27 10.67 4.29
CA GLU A 490 -18.63 10.99 4.70
C GLU A 490 -19.66 10.38 3.76
N SER A 491 -20.81 9.99 4.28
CA SER A 491 -21.91 9.46 3.48
C SER A 491 -22.67 10.62 2.86
N ASP A 492 -22.74 10.65 1.55
CA ASP A 492 -23.46 11.66 0.78
C ASP A 492 -24.89 11.22 0.39
N GLY A 493 -25.42 10.15 0.97
CA GLY A 493 -26.78 9.74 0.69
C GLY A 493 -27.15 8.30 1.06
N VAL A 494 -28.33 7.91 0.66
CA VAL A 494 -28.89 6.57 0.85
C VAL A 494 -28.11 5.56 0.00
N ILE A 495 -27.63 4.49 0.66
CA ILE A 495 -27.04 3.36 -0.05
C ILE A 495 -28.20 2.52 -0.60
N GLU A 496 -28.39 2.56 -1.92
CA GLU A 496 -29.34 1.69 -2.58
C GLU A 496 -28.85 0.24 -2.51
N SER A 497 -29.72 -0.67 -2.10
CA SER A 497 -29.38 -2.10 -2.07
C SER A 497 -29.33 -2.64 -3.49
N GLN A 498 -28.27 -3.36 -3.83
CA GLN A 498 -28.12 -4.08 -5.09
C GLN A 498 -28.65 -5.52 -4.95
N PRO A 499 -29.10 -6.15 -6.05
CA PRO A 499 -29.49 -7.56 -6.02
C PRO A 499 -28.35 -8.45 -5.53
N ASN A 500 -28.63 -9.27 -4.55
CA ASN A 500 -27.65 -10.20 -4.00
C ASN A 500 -27.72 -11.53 -4.72
N LEU A 501 -26.97 -11.68 -5.80
CA LEU A 501 -26.97 -12.87 -6.64
C LEU A 501 -26.56 -14.14 -5.88
N TYR A 502 -25.69 -14.03 -4.90
CA TYR A 502 -25.29 -15.17 -4.07
C TYR A 502 -26.48 -15.68 -3.24
N ARG A 503 -27.28 -14.82 -2.59
CA ARG A 503 -28.48 -15.22 -1.86
C ARG A 503 -29.54 -15.80 -2.77
N GLU A 504 -29.71 -15.26 -3.95
CA GLU A 504 -30.66 -15.77 -4.95
C GLU A 504 -30.25 -17.14 -5.49
N THR A 505 -28.97 -17.42 -5.57
CA THR A 505 -28.42 -18.70 -6.06
C THR A 505 -28.34 -19.78 -4.98
N GLN A 506 -28.48 -19.44 -3.69
CA GLN A 506 -28.63 -20.40 -2.60
C GLN A 506 -30.02 -21.04 -2.59
N VAL A 507 -30.55 -21.40 -3.75
CA VAL A 507 -31.77 -22.18 -3.82
C VAL A 507 -31.42 -23.63 -3.54
N TYR A 508 -31.68 -24.05 -2.36
CA TYR A 508 -32.12 -25.29 -1.70
C TYR A 508 -31.83 -26.63 -2.41
#